data_8de9450b071adc9565c3c5cef098bd71
#
_entry.id   8de9450b071adc9565c3c5cef098bd71
#
_cell.length_a   1.000
_cell.length_b   1.000
_cell.length_c   1.000
_cell.angle_alpha   90.00
_cell.angle_beta   90.00
_cell.angle_gamma   90.00
#
_symmetry.space_group_name_H-M   'P 1'
#
loop_
_entity.id
_entity.type
_entity.pdbx_description
1 polymer ?
#
loop_
_entity_poly.entity_id
_entity_poly.type
_entity_poly.pdbx_seq_one_letter_code
_entity_poly.pdbx_strand_id
1 'polypeptide(L)'
;MSQLQASAPTAAFKSYGSLIRAWRNEVKHSSATVSQDTGISGERLGALERGEGKPTWEELELLARQFSVSVRDLLPLENDLDRGMKFLRNADARRFDQERAGRIQYTYWERVMTSVLPNIKPVELLLHLHRREEVVLNRGHFFHQYTQVLDGGPVAYLWEWEGKVCEEVFEKGDSWLIPGFVPHGFYSPEPKNLGRILAITFGQHLTGDARQELSLLGKENLSRIVSEEQDYYDRSPKEGSR
;
A
#
# COMPACT_ATOMS: atom_id res chain seq x y z
N MET A 1 14.19 -26.76 -29.22
CA MET A 1 13.27 -26.08 -28.25
C MET A 1 13.84 -26.27 -26.87
N SER A 2 14.60 -25.29 -26.41
CA SER A 2 15.25 -25.29 -25.09
C SER A 2 14.16 -25.02 -24.06
N GLN A 3 13.93 -25.95 -23.13
CA GLN A 3 13.09 -25.75 -21.97
C GLN A 3 13.83 -24.75 -21.06
N LEU A 4 13.34 -23.53 -21.01
CA LEU A 4 13.63 -22.59 -19.92
C LEU A 4 13.09 -23.21 -18.63
N GLN A 5 13.94 -23.87 -17.88
CA GLN A 5 13.66 -24.19 -16.48
C GLN A 5 13.61 -22.86 -15.73
N ALA A 6 12.41 -22.33 -15.57
CA ALA A 6 12.16 -21.25 -14.65
C ALA A 6 12.45 -21.76 -13.23
N SER A 7 13.60 -21.39 -12.69
CA SER A 7 13.88 -21.54 -11.28
C SER A 7 12.82 -20.81 -10.50
N ALA A 8 12.09 -21.53 -9.66
CA ALA A 8 10.95 -21.00 -8.92
C ALA A 8 11.36 -19.81 -8.02
N PRO A 9 10.78 -18.63 -8.20
CA PRO A 9 11.02 -17.45 -7.34
C PRO A 9 10.52 -17.62 -5.90
N THR A 10 9.93 -18.75 -5.58
CA THR A 10 9.10 -18.99 -4.41
C THR A 10 9.83 -19.34 -3.12
N ALA A 11 11.13 -19.58 -3.13
CA ALA A 11 11.87 -19.93 -1.92
C ALA A 11 12.26 -18.72 -1.05
N ALA A 12 12.43 -17.54 -1.65
CA ALA A 12 12.97 -16.36 -0.97
C ALA A 12 12.03 -15.74 0.08
N PHE A 13 10.71 -15.96 -0.04
CA PHE A 13 9.73 -15.36 0.87
C PHE A 13 9.20 -16.30 1.95
N LYS A 14 9.72 -17.51 2.05
CA LYS A 14 9.13 -18.57 2.88
C LYS A 14 9.67 -18.67 4.30
N SER A 15 10.79 -18.04 4.62
CA SER A 15 11.37 -18.13 5.96
C SER A 15 12.13 -16.88 6.36
N TYR A 16 12.21 -16.63 7.66
CA TYR A 16 13.06 -15.58 8.23
C TYR A 16 14.49 -15.67 7.73
N GLY A 17 15.04 -16.87 7.73
CA GLY A 17 16.45 -17.10 7.36
C GLY A 17 16.74 -16.75 5.91
N SER A 18 15.81 -17.04 4.99
CA SER A 18 15.98 -16.66 3.58
C SER A 18 15.93 -15.14 3.38
N LEU A 19 15.07 -14.44 4.12
CA LEU A 19 14.96 -12.98 4.08
C LEU A 19 16.21 -12.32 4.69
N ILE A 20 16.61 -12.76 5.88
CA ILE A 20 17.83 -12.25 6.54
C ILE A 20 19.05 -12.41 5.63
N ARG A 21 19.24 -13.59 5.02
CA ARG A 21 20.33 -13.83 4.09
C ARG A 21 20.23 -12.96 2.84
N ALA A 22 19.03 -12.82 2.27
CA ALA A 22 18.81 -12.01 1.08
C ALA A 22 19.17 -10.54 1.33
N TRP A 23 18.67 -9.96 2.42
CA TRP A 23 18.98 -8.58 2.77
C TRP A 23 20.45 -8.36 3.11
N ARG A 24 21.07 -9.26 3.87
CA ARG A 24 22.52 -9.19 4.15
C ARG A 24 23.34 -9.16 2.86
N ASN A 25 22.98 -10.00 1.88
CA ASN A 25 23.67 -10.04 0.59
C ASN A 25 23.41 -8.79 -0.24
N GLU A 26 22.19 -8.24 -0.20
CA GLU A 26 21.82 -7.00 -0.91
C GLU A 26 22.65 -5.82 -0.42
N VAL A 27 22.78 -5.65 0.89
CA VAL A 27 23.63 -4.60 1.48
C VAL A 27 25.13 -4.97 1.47
N LYS A 28 25.51 -6.14 0.91
CA LYS A 28 26.89 -6.62 0.77
C LYS A 28 27.65 -6.74 2.09
N HIS A 29 26.94 -7.03 3.18
CA HIS A 29 27.56 -7.25 4.48
C HIS A 29 27.98 -8.71 4.66
N SER A 30 29.17 -8.91 5.26
CA SER A 30 29.59 -10.24 5.72
C SER A 30 28.84 -10.64 6.99
N SER A 31 28.73 -11.94 7.25
CA SER A 31 28.16 -12.41 8.53
C SER A 31 28.96 -11.91 9.73
N ALA A 32 30.27 -11.74 9.59
CA ALA A 32 31.12 -11.19 10.64
C ALA A 32 30.79 -9.71 10.92
N THR A 33 30.58 -8.90 9.88
CA THR A 33 30.17 -7.51 10.01
C THR A 33 28.83 -7.40 10.74
N VAL A 34 27.83 -8.17 10.30
CA VAL A 34 26.50 -8.15 10.93
C VAL A 34 26.58 -8.58 12.39
N SER A 35 27.34 -9.63 12.71
CA SER A 35 27.55 -10.06 14.10
C SER A 35 28.18 -8.98 14.97
N GLN A 36 29.21 -8.33 14.46
CA GLN A 36 29.91 -7.27 15.17
C GLN A 36 28.99 -6.08 15.45
N ASP A 37 28.24 -5.64 14.45
CA ASP A 37 27.42 -4.42 14.54
C ASP A 37 26.12 -4.63 15.32
N THR A 38 25.54 -5.83 15.27
CA THR A 38 24.29 -6.15 15.95
C THR A 38 24.46 -6.77 17.32
N GLY A 39 25.63 -7.35 17.61
CA GLY A 39 25.85 -8.15 18.81
C GLY A 39 25.25 -9.58 18.72
N ILE A 40 24.56 -9.93 17.63
CA ILE A 40 24.08 -11.30 17.38
C ILE A 40 25.29 -12.17 17.04
N SER A 41 25.53 -13.26 17.79
CA SER A 41 26.67 -14.10 17.52
C SER A 41 26.66 -14.70 16.12
N GLY A 42 27.85 -14.92 15.52
CA GLY A 42 27.95 -15.51 14.19
C GLY A 42 27.32 -16.89 14.09
N GLU A 43 27.37 -17.68 15.17
CA GLU A 43 26.69 -18.97 15.28
C GLU A 43 25.15 -18.77 15.22
N ARG A 44 24.61 -17.83 16.00
CA ARG A 44 23.18 -17.53 16.03
C ARG A 44 22.69 -16.98 14.69
N LEU A 45 23.43 -16.05 14.08
CA LEU A 45 23.09 -15.51 12.76
C LEU A 45 23.10 -16.63 11.70
N GLY A 46 24.12 -17.48 11.71
CA GLY A 46 24.18 -18.62 10.81
C GLY A 46 23.04 -19.62 11.00
N ALA A 47 22.65 -19.89 12.25
CA ALA A 47 21.50 -20.73 12.57
C ALA A 47 20.19 -20.12 12.03
N LEU A 48 19.98 -18.80 12.24
CA LEU A 48 18.83 -18.09 11.69
C LEU A 48 18.78 -18.17 10.16
N GLU A 49 19.89 -17.92 9.48
CA GLU A 49 19.99 -17.99 8.02
C GLU A 49 19.77 -19.40 7.44
N ARG A 50 20.03 -20.45 8.21
CA ARG A 50 19.70 -21.83 7.84
C ARG A 50 18.25 -22.21 8.15
N GLY A 51 17.51 -21.32 8.84
CA GLY A 51 16.12 -21.58 9.26
C GLY A 51 16.04 -22.39 10.55
N GLU A 52 17.12 -22.46 11.32
CA GLU A 52 17.21 -23.15 12.61
C GLU A 52 16.69 -22.23 13.72
N GLY A 53 15.39 -22.26 13.94
CA GLY A 53 14.69 -21.41 14.90
C GLY A 53 14.17 -20.11 14.30
N LYS A 54 13.41 -19.36 15.13
CA LYS A 54 12.85 -18.05 14.77
C LYS A 54 13.66 -16.94 15.45
N PRO A 55 13.87 -15.80 14.78
CA PRO A 55 14.45 -14.63 15.45
C PRO A 55 13.50 -14.11 16.52
N THR A 56 14.05 -13.52 17.58
CA THR A 56 13.29 -12.72 18.53
C THR A 56 12.92 -11.37 17.90
N TRP A 57 12.03 -10.64 18.56
CA TRP A 57 11.66 -9.30 18.07
C TRP A 57 12.87 -8.35 18.12
N GLU A 58 13.65 -8.41 19.17
CA GLU A 58 14.88 -7.62 19.35
C GLU A 58 15.91 -7.93 18.25
N GLU A 59 16.07 -9.22 17.91
CA GLU A 59 16.96 -9.62 16.80
C GLU A 59 16.47 -9.07 15.47
N LEU A 60 15.15 -9.09 15.22
CA LEU A 60 14.56 -8.50 14.01
C LEU A 60 14.79 -6.97 13.94
N GLU A 61 14.63 -6.26 15.05
CA GLU A 61 14.91 -4.82 15.11
C GLU A 61 16.38 -4.48 14.88
N LEU A 62 17.29 -5.28 15.43
CA LEU A 62 18.73 -5.12 15.22
C LEU A 62 19.10 -5.34 13.75
N LEU A 63 18.60 -6.43 13.15
CA LEU A 63 18.85 -6.78 11.76
C LEU A 63 18.22 -5.76 10.80
N ALA A 64 17.00 -5.30 11.08
CA ALA A 64 16.33 -4.29 10.28
C ALA A 64 17.13 -2.99 10.25
N ARG A 65 17.62 -2.53 11.40
CA ARG A 65 18.52 -1.36 11.48
C ARG A 65 19.81 -1.57 10.71
N GLN A 66 20.44 -2.74 10.87
CA GLN A 66 21.70 -3.09 10.20
C GLN A 66 21.58 -3.11 8.67
N PHE A 67 20.42 -3.53 8.16
CA PHE A 67 20.15 -3.60 6.72
C PHE A 67 19.48 -2.33 6.18
N SER A 68 19.17 -1.36 7.03
CA SER A 68 18.42 -0.15 6.67
C SER A 68 17.06 -0.45 6.03
N VAL A 69 16.33 -1.41 6.61
CA VAL A 69 15.00 -1.84 6.20
C VAL A 69 14.02 -1.80 7.37
N SER A 70 12.73 -1.98 7.11
CA SER A 70 11.75 -2.15 8.18
C SER A 70 11.77 -3.59 8.72
N VAL A 71 11.34 -3.79 9.96
CA VAL A 71 11.13 -5.15 10.52
C VAL A 71 10.19 -5.96 9.62
N ARG A 72 9.21 -5.31 9.00
CA ARG A 72 8.27 -5.94 8.06
C ARG A 72 8.99 -6.64 6.90
N ASP A 73 10.08 -6.08 6.40
CA ASP A 73 10.84 -6.64 5.28
C ASP A 73 11.57 -7.94 5.65
N LEU A 74 11.69 -8.21 6.94
CA LEU A 74 12.26 -9.46 7.50
C LEU A 74 11.18 -10.47 7.90
N LEU A 75 9.90 -10.12 7.86
CA LEU A 75 8.81 -11.05 8.17
C LEU A 75 8.47 -11.91 6.95
N PRO A 76 8.40 -13.25 7.09
CA PRO A 76 7.91 -14.10 6.03
C PRO A 76 6.50 -13.72 5.62
N LEU A 77 6.29 -13.43 4.35
CA LEU A 77 4.98 -13.15 3.80
C LEU A 77 4.28 -14.48 3.49
N GLU A 78 3.01 -14.55 3.83
CA GLU A 78 2.17 -15.62 3.36
C GLU A 78 2.03 -15.51 1.84
N ASN A 79 2.41 -16.58 1.12
CA ASN A 79 2.28 -16.60 -0.32
C ASN A 79 0.84 -17.02 -0.68
N ASP A 80 0.02 -16.04 -0.99
CA ASP A 80 -1.38 -16.22 -1.40
C ASP A 80 -1.56 -16.30 -2.93
N LEU A 81 -0.46 -16.57 -3.66
CA LEU A 81 -0.48 -16.76 -5.11
C LEU A 81 -0.75 -18.23 -5.45
N ASP A 82 -1.62 -18.46 -6.43
CA ASP A 82 -1.75 -19.77 -7.10
C ASP A 82 -0.93 -19.77 -8.38
N ARG A 83 0.01 -20.70 -8.51
CA ARG A 83 0.90 -20.82 -9.68
C ARG A 83 1.56 -19.51 -10.11
N GLY A 84 1.97 -18.69 -9.11
CA GLY A 84 2.62 -17.40 -9.35
C GLY A 84 1.68 -16.24 -9.68
N MET A 85 0.37 -16.43 -9.58
CA MET A 85 -0.64 -15.42 -9.88
C MET A 85 -1.73 -15.42 -8.81
N LYS A 86 -2.29 -14.24 -8.52
CA LYS A 86 -3.56 -14.10 -7.81
C LYS A 86 -4.55 -13.36 -8.71
N PHE A 87 -5.76 -13.82 -8.76
CA PHE A 87 -6.82 -13.16 -9.51
C PHE A 87 -8.07 -12.98 -8.65
N LEU A 88 -8.88 -12.01 -9.02
CA LEU A 88 -10.19 -11.74 -8.46
C LEU A 88 -11.19 -11.58 -9.61
N ARG A 89 -12.25 -12.38 -9.60
CA ARG A 89 -13.34 -12.20 -10.55
C ARG A 89 -14.16 -10.97 -10.17
N ASN A 90 -14.65 -10.23 -11.15
CA ASN A 90 -15.45 -9.04 -10.88
C ASN A 90 -16.71 -9.34 -10.05
N ALA A 91 -17.29 -10.52 -10.22
CA ALA A 91 -18.45 -10.97 -9.44
C ALA A 91 -18.13 -11.17 -7.94
N ASP A 92 -16.88 -11.48 -7.62
CA ASP A 92 -16.40 -11.73 -6.26
C ASP A 92 -15.79 -10.47 -5.61
N ALA A 93 -15.70 -9.37 -6.38
CA ALA A 93 -15.17 -8.14 -5.89
C ALA A 93 -16.09 -7.54 -4.81
N ARG A 94 -15.52 -7.25 -3.65
CA ARG A 94 -16.27 -6.56 -2.60
C ARG A 94 -16.67 -5.18 -3.08
N ARG A 95 -17.94 -4.87 -2.93
CA ARG A 95 -18.54 -3.57 -3.24
C ARG A 95 -19.01 -2.90 -1.97
N PHE A 96 -18.78 -1.59 -1.84
CA PHE A 96 -19.32 -0.78 -0.77
C PHE A 96 -19.43 0.68 -1.19
N ASP A 97 -20.34 1.38 -0.54
CA ASP A 97 -20.58 2.79 -0.77
C ASP A 97 -19.89 3.62 0.33
N GLN A 98 -19.25 4.70 -0.07
CA GLN A 98 -18.71 5.68 0.86
C GLN A 98 -19.67 6.85 0.95
N GLU A 99 -20.18 7.07 2.14
CA GLU A 99 -21.07 8.18 2.45
C GLU A 99 -20.32 9.28 3.22
N ARG A 100 -20.49 10.53 2.80
CA ARG A 100 -20.05 11.70 3.55
C ARG A 100 -21.14 12.78 3.47
N ALA A 101 -21.35 13.50 4.55
CA ALA A 101 -22.35 14.56 4.63
C ALA A 101 -23.76 14.11 4.18
N GLY A 102 -24.14 12.86 4.50
CA GLY A 102 -25.46 12.31 4.16
C GLY A 102 -25.65 11.94 2.68
N ARG A 103 -24.56 11.83 1.91
CA ARG A 103 -24.59 11.47 0.48
C ARG A 103 -23.55 10.43 0.15
N ILE A 104 -23.91 9.49 -0.72
CA ILE A 104 -22.95 8.57 -1.33
C ILE A 104 -22.08 9.40 -2.28
N GLN A 105 -20.79 9.46 -1.97
CA GLN A 105 -19.81 10.11 -2.86
C GLN A 105 -19.32 9.15 -3.91
N TYR A 106 -18.93 7.94 -3.46
CA TYR A 106 -18.33 6.93 -4.31
C TYR A 106 -18.89 5.55 -3.99
N THR A 107 -19.04 4.72 -5.02
CA THR A 107 -19.12 3.27 -4.86
C THR A 107 -17.77 2.67 -5.19
N TYR A 108 -17.22 1.91 -4.27
CA TYR A 108 -15.93 1.23 -4.41
C TYR A 108 -16.11 -0.22 -4.82
N TRP A 109 -15.18 -0.71 -5.63
CA TRP A 109 -14.90 -2.12 -5.81
C TRP A 109 -13.46 -2.38 -5.45
N GLU A 110 -13.23 -3.25 -4.47
CA GLU A 110 -11.88 -3.73 -4.16
C GLU A 110 -11.38 -4.55 -5.35
N ARG A 111 -10.14 -4.32 -5.75
CA ARG A 111 -9.47 -5.09 -6.79
C ARG A 111 -8.47 -6.05 -6.16
N VAL A 112 -7.90 -6.95 -6.98
CA VAL A 112 -7.00 -7.98 -6.48
C VAL A 112 -5.84 -7.35 -5.70
N MET A 113 -5.65 -7.84 -4.47
CA MET A 113 -4.52 -7.54 -3.61
C MET A 113 -3.84 -8.84 -3.22
N THR A 114 -2.56 -8.79 -2.92
CA THR A 114 -1.79 -9.96 -2.51
C THR A 114 -0.88 -9.61 -1.33
N SER A 115 -0.68 -10.57 -0.44
CA SER A 115 0.26 -10.44 0.67
C SER A 115 1.71 -10.28 0.20
N VAL A 116 2.02 -10.72 -1.02
CA VAL A 116 3.35 -10.60 -1.62
C VAL A 116 3.68 -9.15 -2.02
N LEU A 117 2.64 -8.34 -2.34
CA LEU A 117 2.77 -6.92 -2.67
C LEU A 117 1.81 -6.09 -1.80
N PRO A 118 2.04 -6.04 -0.48
CA PRO A 118 1.08 -5.48 0.47
C PRO A 118 0.92 -3.97 0.39
N ASN A 119 1.83 -3.29 -0.26
CA ASN A 119 1.88 -1.83 -0.42
C ASN A 119 1.25 -1.34 -1.74
N ILE A 120 0.60 -2.21 -2.49
CA ILE A 120 -0.16 -1.86 -3.69
C ILE A 120 -1.62 -2.17 -3.44
N LYS A 121 -2.47 -1.15 -3.51
CA LYS A 121 -3.92 -1.27 -3.26
C LYS A 121 -4.69 -0.70 -4.45
N PRO A 122 -5.09 -1.51 -5.43
CA PRO A 122 -5.96 -1.08 -6.50
C PRO A 122 -7.42 -1.09 -6.05
N VAL A 123 -8.13 -0.02 -6.35
CA VAL A 123 -9.58 0.11 -6.14
C VAL A 123 -10.21 0.76 -7.36
N GLU A 124 -11.44 0.43 -7.61
CA GLU A 124 -12.22 1.07 -8.65
C GLU A 124 -13.35 1.86 -8.01
N LEU A 125 -13.63 3.04 -8.53
CA LEU A 125 -14.63 3.95 -8.00
C LEU A 125 -15.61 4.34 -9.10
N LEU A 126 -16.90 4.34 -8.76
CA LEU A 126 -17.95 5.03 -9.50
C LEU A 126 -18.29 6.32 -8.77
N LEU A 127 -18.33 7.44 -9.49
CA LEU A 127 -18.49 8.77 -8.92
C LEU A 127 -19.96 9.19 -8.94
N HIS A 128 -20.52 9.56 -7.77
CA HIS A 128 -21.93 9.91 -7.63
C HIS A 128 -22.18 11.42 -7.46
N LEU A 129 -21.12 12.19 -7.23
CA LEU A 129 -21.25 13.64 -7.15
C LEU A 129 -21.17 14.28 -8.53
N HIS A 130 -21.88 15.40 -8.73
CA HIS A 130 -22.00 16.04 -10.03
C HIS A 130 -21.51 17.48 -10.05
N ARG A 131 -21.27 18.05 -8.88
CA ARG A 131 -20.88 19.45 -8.75
C ARG A 131 -19.72 19.60 -7.79
N ARG A 132 -18.88 20.58 -8.08
CA ARG A 132 -17.70 20.91 -7.27
C ARG A 132 -18.03 21.10 -5.79
N GLU A 133 -19.14 21.79 -5.50
CA GLU A 133 -19.56 22.16 -4.14
C GLU A 133 -20.00 20.96 -3.30
N GLU A 134 -20.28 19.83 -3.94
CA GLU A 134 -20.66 18.59 -3.27
C GLU A 134 -19.46 17.80 -2.79
N VAL A 135 -18.27 18.09 -3.35
CA VAL A 135 -17.04 17.33 -3.05
C VAL A 135 -16.47 17.76 -1.70
N VAL A 136 -16.35 16.81 -0.80
CA VAL A 136 -15.56 16.97 0.41
C VAL A 136 -14.20 16.31 0.17
N LEU A 137 -13.15 17.12 0.05
CA LEU A 137 -11.80 16.62 -0.12
C LEU A 137 -11.45 15.68 1.04
N ASN A 138 -10.76 14.59 0.73
CA ASN A 138 -10.11 13.79 1.75
C ASN A 138 -8.96 14.61 2.38
N ARG A 139 -8.31 14.07 3.40
CA ARG A 139 -7.18 14.76 4.06
C ARG A 139 -5.83 14.41 3.44
N GLY A 140 -5.82 13.73 2.28
CA GLY A 140 -4.63 13.13 1.73
C GLY A 140 -4.24 11.84 2.47
N HIS A 141 -3.89 10.81 1.75
CA HIS A 141 -3.38 9.56 2.33
C HIS A 141 -1.86 9.51 2.25
N PHE A 142 -1.25 8.64 3.03
CA PHE A 142 0.22 8.47 3.06
C PHE A 142 0.80 7.99 1.72
N PHE A 143 0.05 7.17 1.00
CA PHE A 143 0.50 6.57 -0.25
C PHE A 143 0.41 7.53 -1.43
N HIS A 144 1.28 7.34 -2.42
CA HIS A 144 1.10 7.90 -3.75
C HIS A 144 -0.10 7.23 -4.41
N GLN A 145 -0.76 7.92 -5.34
CA GLN A 145 -1.86 7.35 -6.08
C GLN A 145 -1.70 7.61 -7.57
N TYR A 146 -1.74 6.55 -8.35
CA TYR A 146 -2.03 6.60 -9.78
C TYR A 146 -3.53 6.45 -10.00
N THR A 147 -4.08 7.28 -10.87
CA THR A 147 -5.51 7.23 -11.21
C THR A 147 -5.68 7.24 -12.71
N GLN A 148 -6.64 6.47 -13.21
CA GLN A 148 -7.01 6.43 -14.63
C GLN A 148 -8.52 6.40 -14.78
N VAL A 149 -9.06 7.16 -15.74
CA VAL A 149 -10.47 7.10 -16.13
C VAL A 149 -10.70 5.85 -16.98
N LEU A 150 -11.49 4.91 -16.45
CA LEU A 150 -11.78 3.65 -17.12
C LEU A 150 -12.94 3.77 -18.11
N ASP A 151 -14.01 4.43 -17.66
CA ASP A 151 -15.26 4.53 -18.43
C ASP A 151 -16.14 5.68 -17.92
N GLY A 152 -17.18 6.03 -18.70
CA GLY A 152 -17.99 7.18 -18.40
C GLY A 152 -17.19 8.48 -18.47
N GLY A 153 -17.63 9.50 -17.79
CA GLY A 153 -16.95 10.79 -17.71
C GLY A 153 -17.65 11.89 -18.45
N PRO A 154 -17.08 13.09 -18.46
CA PRO A 154 -15.77 13.45 -17.90
C PRO A 154 -15.69 13.29 -16.39
N VAL A 155 -14.47 13.20 -15.88
CA VAL A 155 -14.15 13.14 -14.45
C VAL A 155 -13.44 14.43 -14.05
N ALA A 156 -14.03 15.19 -13.15
CA ALA A 156 -13.37 16.34 -12.55
C ALA A 156 -12.63 15.91 -11.28
N TYR A 157 -11.38 16.30 -11.20
CA TYR A 157 -10.49 16.06 -10.09
C TYR A 157 -10.17 17.36 -9.37
N LEU A 158 -10.37 17.36 -8.05
CA LEU A 158 -10.05 18.47 -7.17
C LEU A 158 -8.89 18.08 -6.25
N TRP A 159 -7.92 18.98 -6.07
CA TRP A 159 -6.85 18.77 -5.09
C TRP A 159 -6.43 20.09 -4.46
N GLU A 160 -5.93 20.01 -3.24
CA GLU A 160 -5.38 21.17 -2.55
C GLU A 160 -3.88 21.25 -2.77
N TRP A 161 -3.41 22.39 -3.25
CA TRP A 161 -2.00 22.69 -3.43
C TRP A 161 -1.70 24.12 -3.00
N GLU A 162 -0.73 24.29 -2.11
CA GLU A 162 -0.33 25.61 -1.58
C GLU A 162 -1.53 26.44 -1.05
N GLY A 163 -2.44 25.78 -0.35
CA GLY A 163 -3.63 26.42 0.25
C GLY A 163 -4.72 26.81 -0.75
N LYS A 164 -4.65 26.34 -1.99
CA LYS A 164 -5.65 26.59 -3.03
C LYS A 164 -6.22 25.26 -3.52
N VAL A 165 -7.53 25.25 -3.78
CA VAL A 165 -8.18 24.12 -4.44
C VAL A 165 -8.07 24.30 -5.95
N CYS A 166 -7.25 23.43 -6.54
CA CYS A 166 -7.08 23.28 -7.97
C CYS A 166 -8.13 22.32 -8.54
N GLU A 167 -8.37 22.41 -9.83
CA GLU A 167 -9.32 21.57 -10.56
C GLU A 167 -8.83 21.28 -11.97
N GLU A 168 -9.01 20.04 -12.43
CA GLU A 168 -8.76 19.61 -13.79
C GLU A 168 -9.81 18.57 -14.20
N VAL A 169 -10.13 18.50 -15.48
CA VAL A 169 -11.12 17.58 -16.04
C VAL A 169 -10.44 16.59 -16.97
N PHE A 170 -10.73 15.32 -16.76
CA PHE A 170 -10.13 14.19 -17.45
C PHE A 170 -11.18 13.41 -18.22
N GLU A 171 -10.81 12.98 -19.43
CA GLU A 171 -11.61 12.14 -20.29
C GLU A 171 -11.26 10.66 -20.16
N LYS A 172 -12.07 9.78 -20.72
CA LYS A 172 -11.81 8.36 -20.75
C LYS A 172 -10.43 8.03 -21.33
N GLY A 173 -9.63 7.29 -20.58
CA GLY A 173 -8.27 6.89 -20.91
C GLY A 173 -7.19 7.79 -20.32
N ASP A 174 -7.54 9.02 -19.89
CA ASP A 174 -6.61 9.92 -19.23
C ASP A 174 -6.16 9.36 -17.88
N SER A 175 -4.98 9.76 -17.45
CA SER A 175 -4.42 9.33 -16.17
C SER A 175 -3.56 10.40 -15.53
N TRP A 176 -3.44 10.34 -14.20
CA TRP A 176 -2.60 11.24 -13.42
C TRP A 176 -2.03 10.53 -12.19
N LEU A 177 -1.05 11.17 -11.61
CA LEU A 177 -0.40 10.71 -10.39
C LEU A 177 -0.36 11.84 -9.37
N ILE A 178 -0.69 11.53 -8.12
CA ILE A 178 -0.54 12.45 -7.00
C ILE A 178 0.40 11.86 -5.95
N PRO A 179 1.25 12.68 -5.34
CA PRO A 179 2.04 12.27 -4.19
C PRO A 179 1.13 12.03 -2.97
N GLY A 180 1.68 11.37 -1.95
CA GLY A 180 1.00 11.26 -0.66
C GLY A 180 0.73 12.63 -0.03
N PHE A 181 -0.21 12.67 0.92
CA PHE A 181 -0.61 13.84 1.72
C PHE A 181 -1.29 14.99 0.95
N VAL A 182 -1.61 14.85 -0.32
CA VAL A 182 -2.38 15.83 -1.08
C VAL A 182 -3.87 15.58 -0.88
N PRO A 183 -4.61 16.49 -0.22
CA PRO A 183 -6.06 16.41 -0.12
C PRO A 183 -6.68 16.45 -1.51
N HIS A 184 -7.61 15.54 -1.77
CA HIS A 184 -8.23 15.44 -3.09
C HIS A 184 -9.63 14.84 -3.07
N GLY A 185 -10.34 14.97 -4.19
CA GLY A 185 -11.65 14.38 -4.40
C GLY A 185 -12.04 14.42 -5.86
N PHE A 186 -13.16 13.79 -6.17
CA PHE A 186 -13.62 13.62 -7.55
C PHE A 186 -15.10 13.90 -7.65
N TYR A 187 -15.54 14.32 -8.83
CA TYR A 187 -16.95 14.31 -9.20
C TYR A 187 -17.09 14.03 -10.70
N SER A 188 -18.30 13.68 -11.11
CA SER A 188 -18.66 13.44 -12.50
C SER A 188 -19.62 14.53 -12.97
N PRO A 189 -19.17 15.50 -13.77
CA PRO A 189 -20.01 16.64 -14.19
C PRO A 189 -21.27 16.23 -14.96
N GLU A 190 -21.27 15.05 -15.57
CA GLU A 190 -22.36 14.51 -16.34
C GLU A 190 -23.18 13.48 -15.56
N PRO A 191 -24.36 13.83 -14.98
CA PRO A 191 -25.15 12.91 -14.16
C PRO A 191 -25.64 11.65 -14.87
N LYS A 192 -25.73 11.69 -16.18
CA LYS A 192 -26.19 10.55 -17.01
C LYS A 192 -25.06 9.65 -17.47
N ASN A 193 -23.81 10.05 -17.27
CA ASN A 193 -22.62 9.34 -17.70
C ASN A 193 -21.57 9.33 -16.59
N LEU A 194 -21.86 8.61 -15.51
CA LEU A 194 -21.02 8.60 -14.32
C LEU A 194 -19.62 8.14 -14.61
N GLY A 195 -18.65 8.95 -14.22
CA GLY A 195 -17.23 8.61 -14.34
C GLY A 195 -16.86 7.41 -13.48
N ARG A 196 -16.07 6.52 -14.06
CA ARG A 196 -15.52 5.33 -13.43
C ARG A 196 -14.00 5.36 -13.51
N ILE A 197 -13.34 5.30 -12.38
CA ILE A 197 -11.89 5.41 -12.29
C ILE A 197 -11.27 4.19 -11.64
N LEU A 198 -10.03 3.88 -12.02
CA LEU A 198 -9.14 2.98 -11.31
C LEU A 198 -8.16 3.84 -10.53
N ALA A 199 -8.12 3.67 -9.21
CA ALA A 199 -7.13 4.27 -8.34
C ALA A 199 -6.22 3.17 -7.80
N ILE A 200 -4.91 3.33 -7.99
CA ILE A 200 -3.90 2.42 -7.45
C ILE A 200 -3.07 3.22 -6.46
N THR A 201 -3.28 2.95 -5.18
CA THR A 201 -2.40 3.51 -4.15
C THR A 201 -1.20 2.60 -3.95
N PHE A 202 -0.02 3.20 -3.87
CA PHE A 202 1.22 2.50 -3.62
C PHE A 202 2.12 3.33 -2.72
N GLY A 203 2.80 2.67 -1.79
CA GLY A 203 3.74 3.30 -0.88
C GLY A 203 5.15 2.83 -1.15
N GLN A 204 6.12 3.71 -0.92
CA GLN A 204 7.48 3.26 -0.76
C GLN A 204 7.61 2.60 0.61
N HIS A 205 8.38 1.53 0.70
CA HIS A 205 8.90 1.10 1.97
C HIS A 205 9.70 2.28 2.53
N LEU A 206 9.47 2.62 3.78
CA LEU A 206 10.38 3.47 4.52
C LEU A 206 11.67 2.68 4.73
N THR A 207 12.51 2.65 3.70
CA THR A 207 13.84 2.05 3.74
C THR A 207 14.84 3.14 4.13
N GLY A 208 15.90 2.76 4.80
CA GLY A 208 16.91 3.70 5.23
C GLY A 208 16.51 4.45 6.49
N ASP A 209 16.55 5.75 6.46
CA ASP A 209 16.34 6.57 7.64
C ASP A 209 14.84 6.83 7.91
N ALA A 210 14.06 5.74 8.10
CA ALA A 210 12.62 5.83 8.40
C ALA A 210 12.31 6.77 9.57
N ARG A 211 13.23 6.89 10.55
CA ARG A 211 13.12 7.86 11.63
C ARG A 211 13.24 9.29 11.14
N GLN A 212 14.16 9.56 10.22
CA GLN A 212 14.36 10.90 9.67
C GLN A 212 13.17 11.28 8.80
N GLU A 213 12.71 10.39 7.93
CA GLU A 213 11.52 10.60 7.11
C GLU A 213 10.26 10.79 7.95
N LEU A 214 10.06 9.96 8.99
CA LEU A 214 8.95 10.12 9.94
C LEU A 214 9.05 11.41 10.75
N SER A 215 10.26 11.89 11.07
CA SER A 215 10.43 13.16 11.78
C SER A 215 10.02 14.37 10.95
N LEU A 216 10.13 14.27 9.63
CA LEU A 216 9.69 15.32 8.69
C LEU A 216 8.16 15.40 8.57
N LEU A 217 7.44 14.31 8.89
CA LEU A 217 5.99 14.27 8.78
C LEU A 217 5.25 15.00 9.92
N GLY A 218 5.93 15.27 11.04
CA GLY A 218 5.33 15.82 12.25
C GLY A 218 4.38 14.83 12.97
N LYS A 219 4.30 14.94 14.28
CA LYS A 219 3.50 14.02 15.12
C LYS A 219 2.02 14.04 14.80
N GLU A 220 1.47 15.19 14.43
CA GLU A 220 0.04 15.35 14.11
C GLU A 220 -0.34 14.60 12.84
N ASN A 221 0.50 14.68 11.80
CA ASN A 221 0.27 13.96 10.55
C ASN A 221 0.37 12.44 10.75
N LEU A 222 1.32 11.98 11.56
CA LEU A 222 1.49 10.55 11.85
C LEU A 222 0.28 9.99 12.62
N SER A 223 -0.16 10.69 13.67
CA SER A 223 -1.33 10.30 14.47
C SER A 223 -2.60 10.26 13.62
N ARG A 224 -2.75 11.24 12.72
CA ARG A 224 -3.86 11.30 11.78
C ARG A 224 -3.88 10.11 10.84
N ILE A 225 -2.75 9.76 10.23
CA ILE A 225 -2.63 8.62 9.30
C ILE A 225 -3.03 7.33 9.99
N VAL A 226 -2.51 7.09 11.20
CA VAL A 226 -2.82 5.88 11.96
C VAL A 226 -4.31 5.80 12.29
N SER A 227 -4.93 6.91 12.72
CA SER A 227 -6.36 6.93 13.06
C SER A 227 -7.24 6.77 11.81
N GLU A 228 -6.90 7.42 10.69
CA GLU A 228 -7.67 7.32 9.44
C GLU A 228 -7.57 5.93 8.81
N GLU A 229 -6.41 5.27 8.88
CA GLU A 229 -6.28 3.88 8.45
C GLU A 229 -7.11 2.94 9.33
N GLN A 230 -7.13 3.15 10.64
CA GLN A 230 -7.97 2.37 11.55
C GLN A 230 -9.45 2.56 11.25
N ASP A 231 -9.92 3.78 11.07
CA ASP A 231 -11.32 4.07 10.71
C ASP A 231 -11.71 3.52 9.33
N TYR A 232 -10.77 3.48 8.40
CA TYR A 232 -10.99 2.95 7.06
C TYR A 232 -11.04 1.43 7.01
N TYR A 233 -10.24 0.75 7.86
CA TYR A 233 -10.12 -0.71 7.90
C TYR A 233 -10.85 -1.36 9.08
N ASP A 234 -11.22 -0.61 10.13
CA ASP A 234 -12.02 -1.12 11.25
C ASP A 234 -13.49 -1.22 10.83
N ARG A 235 -13.77 -2.27 10.07
CA ARG A 235 -15.07 -2.62 9.53
C ARG A 235 -15.69 -3.78 10.30
N SER A 236 -15.57 -3.77 11.60
CA SER A 236 -16.44 -4.59 12.42
C SER A 236 -17.89 -4.22 12.08
N PRO A 237 -18.77 -5.17 11.75
CA PRO A 237 -20.17 -4.86 11.55
C PRO A 237 -20.65 -4.15 12.81
N LYS A 238 -21.14 -2.92 12.68
CA LYS A 238 -21.84 -2.27 13.81
C LYS A 238 -23.00 -3.20 14.16
N GLU A 239 -22.91 -3.86 15.31
CA GLU A 239 -24.05 -4.59 15.88
C GLU A 239 -25.19 -3.58 16.03
N GLY A 240 -26.25 -3.80 15.27
CA GLY A 240 -27.49 -3.06 15.45
C GLY A 240 -28.05 -2.41 14.19
N SER A 241 -28.46 -3.21 13.23
CA SER A 241 -29.65 -2.85 12.43
C SER A 241 -30.39 -4.14 12.09
N ARG A 242 -31.31 -4.46 12.97
CA ARG A 242 -32.45 -5.31 12.64
C ARG A 242 -33.53 -4.42 12.02
#